data_55522aa859c0c768fd21f1dae558d440
#
_entry.id   55522aa859c0c768fd21f1dae558d440
#
_cell.length_a   1.000
_cell.length_b   1.000
_cell.length_c   1.000
_cell.angle_alpha   90.00
_cell.angle_beta   90.00
_cell.angle_gamma   90.00
#
_symmetry.space_group_name_H-M   'P 1'
#
loop_
_entity.id
_entity.type
_entity.pdbx_description
1 polymer ?
#
loop_
_entity_poly.entity_id
_entity_poly.type
_entity_poly.pdbx_seq_one_letter_code
_entity_poly.pdbx_strand_id
1 'polypeptide(L)'
;AVRWVRQVNCSLRQLVTDGPVRKQFVSDASRMRGSVSHIGRLSRLICMTTTRIAPLPPAKTSLLIRLMYRYAKRRFGEVPEPFAVAAQHPRLLLANAVHEGMLASASTKLPVSVRELAVFWTARTVGCSWCIDFGSMLQRLDGLDVERLRDVDHYATSPLFSDDERAAIGYADAMTTDPHLVTDEQVADLRARFGDAGVIELTYQIGVENMRARMYAALGITEQGFSTGDACRVPWAT
;
A
#
# COMPACT_ATOMS: atom_id res chain seq x y z
N ALA A 1 19.29 -4.76 -13.96
CA ALA A 1 17.89 -4.74 -14.39
C ALA A 1 17.15 -3.47 -13.94
N VAL A 2 17.34 -3.04 -12.68
CA VAL A 2 16.67 -1.83 -12.11
C VAL A 2 17.10 -0.53 -12.82
N ARG A 3 18.33 -0.44 -13.31
CA ARG A 3 18.85 0.74 -14.00
C ARG A 3 18.20 0.94 -15.40
N TRP A 4 17.75 -0.13 -16.02
CA TRP A 4 17.12 -0.10 -17.36
C TRP A 4 15.69 0.43 -17.31
N VAL A 5 14.93 0.07 -16.27
CA VAL A 5 13.53 0.52 -16.09
C VAL A 5 13.44 2.03 -15.80
N ARG A 6 14.43 2.63 -15.10
CA ARG A 6 14.49 4.07 -14.88
C ARG A 6 14.76 4.87 -16.14
N GLN A 7 15.54 4.31 -17.07
CA GLN A 7 15.92 4.99 -18.31
C GLN A 7 14.78 5.01 -19.34
N VAL A 8 13.96 3.96 -19.36
CA VAL A 8 12.78 3.87 -20.25
C VAL A 8 11.67 4.84 -19.83
N ASN A 9 11.43 4.99 -18.52
CA ASN A 9 10.42 5.93 -18.01
C ASN A 9 10.79 7.40 -18.23
N CYS A 10 12.07 7.76 -18.21
CA CYS A 10 12.53 9.12 -18.48
C CYS A 10 12.39 9.47 -19.97
N SER A 11 12.68 8.53 -20.88
CA SER A 11 12.57 8.75 -22.33
C SER A 11 11.13 8.85 -22.83
N LEU A 12 10.18 8.13 -22.21
CA LEU A 12 8.76 8.24 -22.54
C LEU A 12 8.13 9.57 -22.11
N ARG A 13 8.61 10.18 -21.02
CA ARG A 13 8.13 11.50 -20.58
C ARG A 13 8.61 12.62 -21.52
N GLN A 14 9.82 12.56 -22.05
CA GLN A 14 10.33 13.54 -22.99
C GLN A 14 9.63 13.51 -24.37
N LEU A 15 9.21 12.33 -24.83
CA LEU A 15 8.46 12.17 -26.08
C LEU A 15 7.03 12.73 -26.03
N VAL A 16 6.43 12.82 -24.82
CA VAL A 16 5.06 13.37 -24.63
C VAL A 16 5.10 14.91 -24.51
N THR A 17 6.21 15.50 -24.06
CA THR A 17 6.32 16.96 -23.87
C THR A 17 6.68 17.73 -25.12
N ASP A 18 7.39 17.14 -26.09
CA ASP A 18 7.98 17.88 -27.23
C ASP A 18 7.55 17.37 -28.62
N GLY A 19 6.58 16.47 -28.73
CA GLY A 19 6.12 15.89 -29.98
C GLY A 19 5.03 16.70 -30.71
N PRO A 20 4.87 16.52 -32.04
CA PRO A 20 3.89 17.25 -32.86
C PRO A 20 2.43 17.08 -32.48
N VAL A 21 2.11 16.08 -31.63
CA VAL A 21 0.76 15.79 -31.09
C VAL A 21 0.24 16.96 -30.23
N ARG A 22 1.11 17.71 -29.54
CA ARG A 22 0.69 18.85 -28.72
C ARG A 22 0.14 20.02 -29.50
N LYS A 23 0.64 20.23 -30.76
CA LYS A 23 0.18 21.36 -31.62
C LYS A 23 -1.24 21.12 -32.13
N GLN A 24 -1.64 19.89 -32.34
CA GLN A 24 -2.98 19.54 -32.81
C GLN A 24 -4.02 19.67 -31.71
N PHE A 25 -3.69 19.28 -30.46
CA PHE A 25 -4.58 19.41 -29.30
C PHE A 25 -4.87 20.88 -28.91
N VAL A 26 -3.91 21.77 -29.07
CA VAL A 26 -4.08 23.21 -28.75
C VAL A 26 -4.92 23.92 -29.83
N SER A 27 -4.88 23.49 -31.08
CA SER A 27 -5.68 24.05 -32.16
C SER A 27 -7.17 23.69 -32.05
N ASP A 28 -7.49 22.50 -31.54
CA ASP A 28 -8.87 22.07 -31.37
C ASP A 28 -9.53 22.64 -30.08
N ALA A 29 -8.74 22.96 -29.06
CA ALA A 29 -9.24 23.60 -27.84
C ALA A 29 -9.71 25.06 -28.05
N SER A 30 -9.24 25.75 -29.11
CA SER A 30 -9.68 27.10 -29.41
C SER A 30 -11.01 27.18 -30.16
N ARG A 31 -11.52 26.05 -30.69
CA ARG A 31 -12.81 25.97 -31.41
C ARG A 31 -14.01 25.60 -30.53
N MET A 32 -13.79 25.16 -29.28
CA MET A 32 -14.86 24.76 -28.36
C MET A 32 -15.06 25.74 -27.22
N ARG A 33 -15.25 27.04 -27.51
CA ARG A 33 -15.76 28.01 -26.53
C ARG A 33 -17.28 28.01 -26.56
N GLY A 34 -17.86 26.98 -25.98
CA GLY A 34 -19.29 26.92 -25.76
C GLY A 34 -19.65 25.70 -24.91
N SER A 35 -19.87 25.95 -23.64
CA SER A 35 -20.39 25.06 -22.60
C SER A 35 -19.39 24.64 -21.52
N VAL A 36 -19.17 25.55 -20.57
CA VAL A 36 -18.28 25.34 -19.40
C VAL A 36 -18.91 24.42 -18.33
N SER A 37 -20.14 23.96 -18.49
CA SER A 37 -20.84 23.15 -17.49
C SER A 37 -20.60 21.63 -17.60
N HIS A 38 -20.08 21.11 -18.72
CA HIS A 38 -19.84 19.67 -18.89
C HIS A 38 -18.39 19.22 -18.65
N ILE A 39 -17.42 20.14 -18.65
CA ILE A 39 -15.98 19.82 -18.48
C ILE A 39 -15.67 19.41 -17.05
N GLY A 40 -16.38 19.94 -16.06
CA GLY A 40 -16.20 19.59 -14.63
C GLY A 40 -16.63 18.17 -14.26
N ARG A 41 -17.47 17.51 -15.10
CA ARG A 41 -17.84 16.09 -14.91
C ARG A 41 -16.93 15.11 -15.63
N LEU A 42 -16.31 15.51 -16.72
CA LEU A 42 -15.37 14.64 -17.45
C LEU A 42 -13.97 14.58 -16.80
N SER A 43 -13.53 15.65 -16.11
CA SER A 43 -12.25 15.63 -15.39
C SER A 43 -12.22 14.68 -14.19
N ARG A 44 -13.37 14.32 -13.61
CA ARG A 44 -13.48 13.29 -12.56
C ARG A 44 -13.52 11.86 -13.10
N LEU A 45 -13.65 11.67 -14.40
CA LEU A 45 -13.72 10.35 -15.04
C LEU A 45 -12.37 9.83 -15.55
N ILE A 46 -11.31 10.65 -15.55
CA ILE A 46 -10.02 10.29 -16.19
C ILE A 46 -8.97 9.81 -15.16
N CYS A 47 -9.27 9.87 -13.85
CA CYS A 47 -8.34 9.37 -12.81
C CYS A 47 -8.92 8.20 -12.00
N MET A 48 -9.75 7.36 -12.60
CA MET A 48 -10.07 6.06 -12.02
C MET A 48 -9.12 5.04 -12.65
N THR A 49 -8.02 4.74 -11.99
CA THR A 49 -7.30 3.49 -12.20
C THR A 49 -8.26 2.38 -11.79
N THR A 50 -9.03 1.87 -12.75
CA THR A 50 -9.92 0.75 -12.49
C THR A 50 -9.08 -0.48 -12.23
N THR A 51 -9.33 -1.15 -11.10
CA THR A 51 -8.76 -2.47 -10.84
C THR A 51 -8.97 -3.39 -12.05
N ARG A 52 -8.02 -4.27 -12.31
CA ARG A 52 -8.09 -5.23 -13.41
C ARG A 52 -9.26 -6.20 -13.29
N ILE A 53 -9.74 -6.42 -12.07
CA ILE A 53 -10.94 -7.19 -11.74
C ILE A 53 -11.88 -6.28 -10.97
N ALA A 54 -13.10 -6.07 -11.50
CA ALA A 54 -14.06 -5.17 -10.87
C ALA A 54 -14.46 -5.64 -9.46
N PRO A 55 -14.51 -4.74 -8.48
CA PRO A 55 -15.04 -5.03 -7.15
C PRO A 55 -16.47 -5.56 -7.24
N LEU A 56 -16.80 -6.57 -6.44
CA LEU A 56 -18.14 -7.14 -6.42
C LEU A 56 -19.10 -6.24 -5.61
N PRO A 57 -20.15 -5.66 -6.23
CA PRO A 57 -21.05 -4.78 -5.50
C PRO A 57 -21.90 -5.55 -4.48
N PRO A 58 -22.33 -4.92 -3.37
CA PRO A 58 -23.10 -5.58 -2.30
C PRO A 58 -24.36 -6.31 -2.81
N ALA A 59 -25.03 -5.77 -3.84
CA ALA A 59 -26.23 -6.36 -4.40
C ALA A 59 -26.00 -7.75 -5.02
N LYS A 60 -24.78 -8.04 -5.47
CA LYS A 60 -24.40 -9.32 -6.09
C LYS A 60 -23.73 -10.30 -5.13
N THR A 61 -23.65 -9.96 -3.83
CA THR A 61 -22.98 -10.80 -2.83
C THR A 61 -23.98 -11.60 -1.99
N SER A 62 -23.50 -12.68 -1.35
CA SER A 62 -24.27 -13.41 -0.34
C SER A 62 -24.53 -12.56 0.91
N LEU A 63 -25.49 -12.98 1.74
CA LEU A 63 -25.81 -12.29 3.00
C LEU A 63 -24.59 -12.18 3.90
N LEU A 64 -23.78 -13.24 4.01
CA LEU A 64 -22.55 -13.24 4.81
C LEU A 64 -21.57 -12.15 4.33
N ILE A 65 -21.27 -12.09 3.04
CA ILE A 65 -20.35 -11.08 2.50
C ILE A 65 -20.93 -9.66 2.68
N ARG A 66 -22.25 -9.49 2.56
CA ARG A 66 -22.92 -8.21 2.85
C ARG A 66 -22.73 -7.76 4.30
N LEU A 67 -22.81 -8.69 5.24
CA LEU A 67 -22.52 -8.41 6.66
C LEU A 67 -21.06 -8.04 6.86
N MET A 68 -20.13 -8.74 6.22
CA MET A 68 -18.70 -8.41 6.24
C MET A 68 -18.44 -7.01 5.66
N TYR A 69 -19.05 -6.65 4.54
CA TYR A 69 -18.97 -5.30 3.95
C TYR A 69 -19.51 -4.24 4.91
N ARG A 70 -20.63 -4.52 5.58
CA ARG A 70 -21.20 -3.59 6.57
C ARG A 70 -20.27 -3.39 7.77
N TYR A 71 -19.63 -4.47 8.23
CA TYR A 71 -18.63 -4.40 9.29
C TYR A 71 -17.41 -3.57 8.83
N ALA A 72 -16.84 -3.88 7.67
CA ALA A 72 -15.71 -3.16 7.10
C ALA A 72 -16.00 -1.66 6.95
N LYS A 73 -17.16 -1.31 6.39
CA LYS A 73 -17.60 0.08 6.26
C LYS A 73 -17.75 0.80 7.60
N ARG A 74 -18.24 0.10 8.65
CA ARG A 74 -18.33 0.68 10.01
C ARG A 74 -16.96 0.87 10.65
N ARG A 75 -16.03 -0.05 10.41
CA ARG A 75 -14.69 -0.05 11.02
C ARG A 75 -13.74 0.93 10.35
N PHE A 76 -13.80 1.06 9.02
CA PHE A 76 -12.82 1.76 8.20
C PHE A 76 -13.40 2.96 7.42
N GLY A 77 -14.72 3.21 7.52
CA GLY A 77 -15.39 4.25 6.74
C GLY A 77 -15.89 3.78 5.37
N GLU A 78 -15.11 2.93 4.71
CA GLU A 78 -15.41 2.35 3.41
C GLU A 78 -15.15 0.84 3.39
N VAL A 79 -15.61 0.17 2.33
CA VAL A 79 -15.24 -1.23 2.08
C VAL A 79 -13.88 -1.22 1.38
N PRO A 80 -12.84 -1.85 1.96
CA PRO A 80 -11.54 -1.96 1.31
C PRO A 80 -11.65 -2.62 -0.07
N GLU A 81 -11.08 -2.02 -1.09
CA GLU A 81 -11.19 -2.50 -2.47
C GLU A 81 -10.63 -3.92 -2.67
N PRO A 82 -9.48 -4.30 -2.06
CA PRO A 82 -9.01 -5.68 -2.13
C PRO A 82 -10.04 -6.70 -1.62
N PHE A 83 -10.80 -6.30 -0.60
CA PHE A 83 -11.86 -7.13 -0.03
C PHE A 83 -13.02 -7.30 -1.01
N ALA A 84 -13.43 -6.20 -1.66
CA ALA A 84 -14.50 -6.22 -2.66
C ALA A 84 -14.10 -6.95 -3.95
N VAL A 85 -12.82 -6.90 -4.34
CA VAL A 85 -12.27 -7.68 -5.46
C VAL A 85 -12.20 -9.17 -5.08
N ALA A 86 -11.71 -9.51 -3.89
CA ALA A 86 -11.64 -10.88 -3.41
C ALA A 86 -13.03 -11.54 -3.25
N ALA A 87 -14.09 -10.74 -3.11
CA ALA A 87 -15.48 -11.23 -3.05
C ALA A 87 -15.94 -11.94 -4.33
N GLN A 88 -15.24 -11.75 -5.46
CA GLN A 88 -15.43 -12.56 -6.67
C GLN A 88 -15.14 -14.05 -6.42
N HIS A 89 -14.36 -14.38 -5.38
CA HIS A 89 -14.09 -15.73 -4.93
C HIS A 89 -14.45 -15.89 -3.44
N PRO A 90 -15.71 -16.12 -3.08
CA PRO A 90 -16.20 -16.07 -1.69
C PRO A 90 -15.45 -16.96 -0.70
N ARG A 91 -15.06 -18.16 -1.13
CA ARG A 91 -14.32 -19.09 -0.27
C ARG A 91 -12.92 -18.57 0.06
N LEU A 92 -12.24 -17.98 -0.93
CA LEU A 92 -10.91 -17.39 -0.73
C LEU A 92 -10.99 -16.15 0.14
N LEU A 93 -11.99 -15.30 -0.08
CA LEU A 93 -12.25 -14.15 0.81
C LEU A 93 -12.43 -14.58 2.26
N LEU A 94 -13.24 -15.62 2.51
CA LEU A 94 -13.48 -16.12 3.86
C LEU A 94 -12.19 -16.69 4.49
N ALA A 95 -11.42 -17.48 3.74
CA ALA A 95 -10.13 -18.00 4.21
C ALA A 95 -9.17 -16.86 4.58
N ASN A 96 -9.08 -15.84 3.74
CA ASN A 96 -8.25 -14.66 4.02
C ASN A 96 -8.75 -13.90 5.25
N ALA A 97 -10.05 -13.70 5.40
CA ALA A 97 -10.62 -13.00 6.56
C ALA A 97 -10.36 -13.75 7.88
N VAL A 98 -10.44 -15.10 7.87
CA VAL A 98 -10.08 -15.93 9.02
C VAL A 98 -8.59 -15.79 9.32
N HIS A 99 -7.73 -15.89 8.32
CA HIS A 99 -6.28 -15.72 8.47
C HIS A 99 -5.94 -14.36 9.09
N GLU A 100 -6.50 -13.26 8.55
CA GLU A 100 -6.27 -11.89 9.08
C GLU A 100 -6.73 -11.75 10.54
N GLY A 101 -7.89 -12.31 10.87
CA GLY A 101 -8.40 -12.30 12.25
C GLY A 101 -7.52 -13.09 13.21
N MET A 102 -7.02 -14.26 12.80
CA MET A 102 -6.09 -15.05 13.60
C MET A 102 -4.74 -14.36 13.75
N LEU A 103 -4.22 -13.79 12.68
CA LEU A 103 -2.96 -13.05 12.69
C LEU A 103 -3.03 -11.85 13.63
N ALA A 104 -4.10 -11.05 13.57
CA ALA A 104 -4.29 -9.92 14.46
C ALA A 104 -4.31 -10.35 15.94
N SER A 105 -4.92 -11.50 16.27
CA SER A 105 -4.96 -12.04 17.62
C SER A 105 -3.64 -12.64 18.10
N ALA A 106 -2.82 -13.15 17.18
CA ALA A 106 -1.53 -13.76 17.45
C ALA A 106 -0.37 -12.76 17.59
N SER A 107 -0.55 -11.53 17.05
CA SER A 107 0.49 -10.49 17.01
C SER A 107 0.65 -9.81 18.38
N THR A 108 1.38 -10.45 19.29
CA THR A 108 1.47 -10.06 20.71
C THR A 108 2.90 -9.98 21.25
N LYS A 109 3.92 -10.25 20.44
CA LYS A 109 5.32 -10.34 20.90
C LYS A 109 6.13 -9.10 20.59
N LEU A 110 5.71 -8.34 19.56
CA LEU A 110 6.38 -7.12 19.16
C LEU A 110 5.65 -5.88 19.67
N PRO A 111 6.36 -4.80 19.98
CA PRO A 111 5.75 -3.48 20.07
C PRO A 111 4.99 -3.15 18.78
N VAL A 112 3.82 -2.53 18.92
CA VAL A 112 2.96 -2.22 17.77
C VAL A 112 3.70 -1.38 16.74
N SER A 113 4.47 -0.36 17.19
CA SER A 113 5.22 0.52 16.31
C SER A 113 6.30 -0.21 15.49
N VAL A 114 7.00 -1.16 16.11
CA VAL A 114 8.04 -1.98 15.44
C VAL A 114 7.42 -2.82 14.33
N ARG A 115 6.30 -3.50 14.63
CA ARG A 115 5.57 -4.31 13.68
C ARG A 115 5.03 -3.47 12.52
N GLU A 116 4.31 -2.40 12.83
CA GLU A 116 3.66 -1.56 11.82
C GLU A 116 4.65 -0.85 10.90
N LEU A 117 5.83 -0.44 11.41
CA LEU A 117 6.87 0.16 10.59
C LEU A 117 7.52 -0.86 9.63
N ALA A 118 7.75 -2.09 10.08
CA ALA A 118 8.27 -3.14 9.21
C ALA A 118 7.28 -3.49 8.08
N VAL A 119 5.99 -3.58 8.41
CA VAL A 119 4.91 -3.79 7.43
C VAL A 119 4.82 -2.63 6.45
N PHE A 120 4.85 -1.39 6.96
CA PHE A 120 4.84 -0.19 6.12
C PHE A 120 6.04 -0.12 5.17
N TRP A 121 7.24 -0.42 5.66
CA TRP A 121 8.45 -0.47 4.83
C TRP A 121 8.35 -1.53 3.74
N THR A 122 7.84 -2.70 4.07
CA THR A 122 7.57 -3.77 3.10
C THR A 122 6.63 -3.30 1.99
N ALA A 123 5.49 -2.70 2.35
CA ALA A 123 4.54 -2.14 1.41
C ALA A 123 5.16 -1.10 0.48
N ARG A 124 6.01 -0.22 1.07
CA ARG A 124 6.74 0.81 0.35
C ARG A 124 7.78 0.24 -0.61
N THR A 125 8.57 -0.74 -0.18
CA THR A 125 9.61 -1.40 -1.00
C THR A 125 9.00 -2.12 -2.20
N VAL A 126 7.86 -2.79 -2.01
CA VAL A 126 7.10 -3.42 -3.10
C VAL A 126 6.39 -2.39 -3.99
N GLY A 127 6.07 -1.20 -3.47
CA GLY A 127 5.36 -0.14 -4.20
C GLY A 127 3.83 -0.30 -4.19
N CYS A 128 3.26 -0.85 -3.12
CA CYS A 128 1.82 -1.00 -2.94
C CYS A 128 1.19 0.29 -2.38
N SER A 129 0.67 1.17 -3.23
CA SER A 129 0.04 2.42 -2.80
C SER A 129 -1.17 2.18 -1.90
N TRP A 130 -1.98 1.14 -2.16
CA TRP A 130 -3.09 0.77 -1.31
C TRP A 130 -2.64 0.36 0.10
N CYS A 131 -1.59 -0.46 0.20
CA CYS A 131 -1.08 -0.92 1.49
C CYS A 131 -0.54 0.24 2.32
N ILE A 132 0.12 1.20 1.69
CA ILE A 132 0.64 2.42 2.32
C ILE A 132 -0.54 3.27 2.83
N ASP A 133 -1.54 3.52 2.00
CA ASP A 133 -2.73 4.32 2.33
C ASP A 133 -3.50 3.70 3.50
N PHE A 134 -3.85 2.42 3.38
CA PHE A 134 -4.61 1.71 4.41
C PHE A 134 -3.80 1.47 5.68
N GLY A 135 -2.52 1.11 5.55
CA GLY A 135 -1.61 0.88 6.67
C GLY A 135 -1.37 2.16 7.49
N SER A 136 -1.26 3.32 6.84
CA SER A 136 -1.15 4.61 7.55
C SER A 136 -2.42 4.93 8.35
N MET A 137 -3.59 4.60 7.82
CA MET A 137 -4.85 4.74 8.58
C MET A 137 -4.85 3.80 9.79
N LEU A 138 -4.44 2.55 9.64
CA LEU A 138 -4.39 1.59 10.75
C LEU A 138 -3.43 2.07 11.84
N GLN A 139 -2.23 2.52 11.49
CA GLN A 139 -1.28 3.09 12.45
C GLN A 139 -1.89 4.27 13.23
N ARG A 140 -2.62 5.15 12.55
CA ARG A 140 -3.31 6.27 13.22
C ARG A 140 -4.40 5.76 14.18
N LEU A 141 -5.15 4.73 13.80
CA LEU A 141 -6.17 4.12 14.67
C LEU A 141 -5.55 3.44 15.90
N ASP A 142 -4.32 2.94 15.78
CA ASP A 142 -3.54 2.36 16.88
C ASP A 142 -2.82 3.44 17.72
N GLY A 143 -3.05 4.72 17.44
CA GLY A 143 -2.49 5.85 18.20
C GLY A 143 -1.02 6.15 17.90
N LEU A 144 -0.48 5.64 16.80
CA LEU A 144 0.89 5.92 16.40
C LEU A 144 1.00 7.28 15.70
N ASP A 145 2.16 7.93 15.87
CA ASP A 145 2.50 9.15 15.14
C ASP A 145 2.82 8.81 13.68
N VAL A 146 1.89 9.10 12.79
CA VAL A 146 2.05 8.83 11.35
C VAL A 146 2.83 9.93 10.61
N GLU A 147 3.04 11.11 11.23
CA GLU A 147 3.81 12.19 10.61
C GLU A 147 5.27 11.78 10.37
N ARG A 148 5.82 10.94 11.25
CA ARG A 148 7.17 10.39 11.09
C ARG A 148 7.35 9.51 9.86
N LEU A 149 6.26 8.98 9.27
CA LEU A 149 6.33 8.19 8.03
C LEU A 149 6.84 9.00 6.83
N ARG A 150 6.77 10.35 6.90
CA ARG A 150 7.37 11.24 5.90
C ARG A 150 8.89 11.15 5.88
N ASP A 151 9.49 10.79 7.01
CA ASP A 151 10.94 10.71 7.19
C ASP A 151 11.47 9.27 7.14
N VAL A 152 10.60 8.31 6.81
CA VAL A 152 10.95 6.89 6.86
C VAL A 152 12.10 6.50 5.91
N ASP A 153 12.33 7.26 4.86
CA ASP A 153 13.47 7.04 3.95
C ASP A 153 14.82 7.29 4.63
N HIS A 154 14.81 8.06 5.70
CA HIS A 154 15.98 8.39 6.50
C HIS A 154 15.98 7.61 7.84
N TYR A 155 15.21 6.52 7.95
CA TYR A 155 15.03 5.78 9.21
C TYR A 155 16.36 5.42 9.91
N ALA A 156 17.42 5.14 9.14
CA ALA A 156 18.71 4.74 9.68
C ALA A 156 19.39 5.84 10.51
N THR A 157 19.12 7.11 10.22
CA THR A 157 19.79 8.27 10.85
C THR A 157 18.82 9.23 11.54
N SER A 158 17.54 9.16 11.23
CA SER A 158 16.54 10.05 11.80
C SER A 158 16.30 9.76 13.29
N PRO A 159 16.25 10.79 14.15
CA PRO A 159 15.95 10.60 15.57
C PRO A 159 14.51 10.19 15.86
N LEU A 160 13.63 10.18 14.84
CA LEU A 160 12.21 9.82 14.98
C LEU A 160 11.99 8.31 15.13
N PHE A 161 13.03 7.51 14.91
CA PHE A 161 12.97 6.05 14.98
C PHE A 161 13.91 5.52 16.07
N SER A 162 13.42 4.60 16.90
CA SER A 162 14.20 3.90 17.89
C SER A 162 15.13 2.86 17.24
N ASP A 163 16.10 2.36 17.98
CA ASP A 163 17.01 1.32 17.50
C ASP A 163 16.28 0.01 17.18
N ASP A 164 15.22 -0.31 17.92
CA ASP A 164 14.37 -1.47 17.67
C ASP A 164 13.60 -1.33 16.38
N GLU A 165 13.07 -0.14 16.12
CA GLU A 165 12.35 0.18 14.86
C GLU A 165 13.31 0.16 13.66
N ARG A 166 14.53 0.73 13.80
CA ARG A 166 15.55 0.67 12.75
C ARG A 166 15.96 -0.76 12.43
N ALA A 167 16.16 -1.60 13.45
CA ALA A 167 16.51 -3.01 13.25
C ALA A 167 15.39 -3.76 12.49
N ALA A 168 14.14 -3.53 12.86
CA ALA A 168 12.99 -4.15 12.19
C ALA A 168 12.80 -3.66 10.75
N ILE A 169 12.96 -2.36 10.49
CA ILE A 169 12.90 -1.80 9.13
C ILE A 169 14.03 -2.36 8.27
N GLY A 170 15.27 -2.41 8.78
CA GLY A 170 16.40 -2.97 8.04
C GLY A 170 16.24 -4.45 7.71
N TYR A 171 15.63 -5.22 8.61
CA TYR A 171 15.27 -6.61 8.35
C TYR A 171 14.17 -6.74 7.29
N ALA A 172 13.15 -5.89 7.35
CA ALA A 172 12.08 -5.85 6.36
C ALA A 172 12.61 -5.48 4.97
N ASP A 173 13.57 -4.56 4.89
CA ASP A 173 14.24 -4.17 3.64
C ASP A 173 15.00 -5.34 3.03
N ALA A 174 15.86 -6.00 3.80
CA ALA A 174 16.61 -7.18 3.34
C ALA A 174 15.68 -8.29 2.86
N MET A 175 14.72 -8.67 3.69
CA MET A 175 13.78 -9.77 3.39
C MET A 175 12.89 -9.49 2.18
N THR A 176 12.55 -8.20 1.93
CA THR A 176 11.65 -7.81 0.83
C THR A 176 12.40 -7.63 -0.48
N THR A 177 13.62 -7.11 -0.44
CA THR A 177 14.45 -6.87 -1.61
C THR A 177 15.03 -8.17 -2.16
N ASP A 178 15.70 -8.94 -1.31
CA ASP A 178 16.20 -10.29 -1.59
C ASP A 178 16.41 -11.01 -0.25
N PRO A 179 15.66 -12.08 0.06
CA PRO A 179 15.76 -12.78 1.33
C PRO A 179 17.16 -13.41 1.59
N HIS A 180 18.00 -13.54 0.58
CA HIS A 180 19.40 -13.97 0.74
C HIS A 180 20.30 -12.87 1.31
N LEU A 181 19.83 -11.63 1.42
CA LEU A 181 20.53 -10.52 2.09
C LEU A 181 20.36 -10.53 3.61
N VAL A 182 19.45 -11.35 4.14
CA VAL A 182 19.31 -11.53 5.59
C VAL A 182 20.53 -12.29 6.12
N THR A 183 21.23 -11.69 7.10
CA THR A 183 22.43 -12.28 7.68
C THR A 183 22.17 -12.91 9.05
N ASP A 184 23.05 -13.81 9.48
CA ASP A 184 22.98 -14.46 10.79
C ASP A 184 23.11 -13.41 11.93
N GLU A 185 23.95 -12.39 11.74
CA GLU A 185 24.15 -11.30 12.70
C GLU A 185 22.89 -10.46 12.86
N GLN A 186 22.18 -10.18 11.76
CA GLN A 186 20.92 -9.44 11.78
C GLN A 186 19.86 -10.22 12.56
N VAL A 187 19.76 -11.53 12.33
CA VAL A 187 18.84 -12.40 13.06
C VAL A 187 19.23 -12.50 14.54
N ALA A 188 20.53 -12.57 14.86
CA ALA A 188 21.03 -12.61 16.24
C ALA A 188 20.70 -11.31 17.00
N ASP A 189 20.85 -10.13 16.36
CA ASP A 189 20.46 -8.84 16.96
C ASP A 189 18.96 -8.78 17.23
N LEU A 190 18.13 -9.18 16.26
CA LEU A 190 16.68 -9.23 16.45
C LEU A 190 16.25 -10.20 17.56
N ARG A 191 16.94 -11.34 17.70
CA ARG A 191 16.68 -12.30 18.78
C ARG A 191 17.05 -11.72 20.16
N ALA A 192 18.13 -10.94 20.22
CA ALA A 192 18.51 -10.26 21.45
C ALA A 192 17.48 -9.21 21.88
N ARG A 193 16.84 -8.53 20.92
CA ARG A 193 15.81 -7.51 21.17
C ARG A 193 14.43 -8.09 21.48
N PHE A 194 13.99 -9.06 20.70
CA PHE A 194 12.58 -9.51 20.67
C PHE A 194 12.39 -10.99 21.03
N GLY A 195 13.46 -11.73 21.24
CA GLY A 195 13.42 -13.19 21.41
C GLY A 195 13.02 -13.94 20.13
N ASP A 196 13.08 -15.27 20.17
CA ASP A 196 12.75 -16.12 19.03
C ASP A 196 11.31 -15.91 18.55
N ALA A 197 10.37 -15.77 19.47
CA ALA A 197 8.95 -15.58 19.14
C ALA A 197 8.70 -14.23 18.45
N GLY A 198 9.40 -13.16 18.85
CA GLY A 198 9.32 -11.84 18.21
C GLY A 198 9.89 -11.85 16.81
N VAL A 199 11.02 -12.53 16.59
CA VAL A 199 11.60 -12.69 15.23
C VAL A 199 10.66 -13.47 14.31
N ILE A 200 10.05 -14.54 14.81
CA ILE A 200 9.06 -15.31 14.04
C ILE A 200 7.86 -14.44 13.68
N GLU A 201 7.32 -13.68 14.63
CA GLU A 201 6.22 -12.74 14.39
C GLU A 201 6.60 -11.70 13.34
N LEU A 202 7.77 -11.05 13.46
CA LEU A 202 8.26 -10.05 12.52
C LEU A 202 8.39 -10.62 11.10
N THR A 203 9.05 -11.78 10.97
CA THR A 203 9.25 -12.46 9.70
C THR A 203 7.92 -12.83 9.04
N TYR A 204 6.97 -13.31 9.84
CA TYR A 204 5.64 -13.67 9.36
C TYR A 204 4.87 -12.44 8.86
N GLN A 205 4.86 -11.35 9.60
CA GLN A 205 4.20 -10.10 9.22
C GLN A 205 4.76 -9.52 7.91
N ILE A 206 6.09 -9.48 7.78
CA ILE A 206 6.77 -9.06 6.55
C ILE A 206 6.39 -9.99 5.38
N GLY A 207 6.37 -11.31 5.60
CA GLY A 207 5.97 -12.29 4.59
C GLY A 207 4.53 -12.10 4.12
N VAL A 208 3.59 -11.87 5.04
CA VAL A 208 2.19 -11.62 4.72
C VAL A 208 2.02 -10.32 3.95
N GLU A 209 2.74 -9.26 4.35
CA GLU A 209 2.66 -7.98 3.62
C GLU A 209 3.28 -8.07 2.22
N ASN A 210 4.38 -8.81 2.05
CA ASN A 210 4.92 -9.14 0.74
C ASN A 210 3.90 -9.85 -0.16
N MET A 211 3.12 -10.79 0.40
CA MET A 211 2.03 -11.46 -0.30
C MET A 211 0.94 -10.47 -0.72
N ARG A 212 0.42 -9.66 0.24
CA ARG A 212 -0.64 -8.68 0.01
C ARG A 212 -0.22 -7.68 -1.07
N ALA A 213 0.92 -7.05 -0.89
CA ALA A 213 1.42 -5.99 -1.77
C ALA A 213 1.57 -6.48 -3.22
N ARG A 214 2.10 -7.69 -3.43
CA ARG A 214 2.25 -8.28 -4.76
C ARG A 214 0.90 -8.67 -5.38
N MET A 215 -0.02 -9.21 -4.58
CA MET A 215 -1.37 -9.54 -5.06
C MET A 215 -2.11 -8.27 -5.50
N TYR A 216 -2.06 -7.20 -4.71
CA TYR A 216 -2.76 -5.96 -5.03
C TYR A 216 -2.15 -5.26 -6.23
N ALA A 217 -0.83 -5.22 -6.33
CA ALA A 217 -0.14 -4.73 -7.54
C ALA A 217 -0.53 -5.54 -8.80
N ALA A 218 -0.60 -6.89 -8.69
CA ALA A 218 -1.01 -7.75 -9.80
C ALA A 218 -2.47 -7.52 -10.21
N LEU A 219 -3.34 -7.13 -9.29
CA LEU A 219 -4.75 -6.83 -9.55
C LEU A 219 -5.01 -5.36 -9.92
N GLY A 220 -3.98 -4.51 -9.90
CA GLY A 220 -4.09 -3.08 -10.20
C GLY A 220 -4.88 -2.31 -9.14
N ILE A 221 -4.85 -2.77 -7.89
CA ILE A 221 -5.48 -2.10 -6.76
C ILE A 221 -4.57 -0.96 -6.29
N THR A 222 -5.13 0.24 -6.19
CA THR A 222 -4.43 1.46 -5.80
C THR A 222 -5.10 2.11 -4.59
N GLU A 223 -4.53 3.19 -4.08
CA GLU A 223 -5.02 3.94 -2.92
C GLU A 223 -6.51 4.31 -3.05
N GLN A 224 -7.23 4.28 -1.92
CA GLN A 224 -8.63 4.66 -1.79
C GLN A 224 -8.84 5.97 -1.01
N GLY A 225 -7.77 6.58 -0.49
CA GLY A 225 -7.84 7.81 0.30
C GLY A 225 -8.18 7.59 1.78
N PHE A 226 -7.81 6.44 2.34
CA PHE A 226 -7.93 6.16 3.77
C PHE A 226 -7.02 7.05 4.62
N SER A 227 -5.85 7.39 4.09
CA SER A 227 -4.95 8.36 4.69
C SER A 227 -5.34 9.76 4.24
N THR A 228 -6.16 10.44 5.01
CA THR A 228 -6.47 11.85 4.77
C THR A 228 -5.30 12.72 5.22
N GLY A 229 -4.50 13.22 4.29
CA GLY A 229 -3.43 14.17 4.55
C GLY A 229 -2.12 13.87 3.83
N ASP A 230 -1.23 14.86 3.83
CA ASP A 230 0.06 14.86 3.11
C ASP A 230 1.08 13.78 3.58
N ALA A 231 0.80 13.04 4.65
CA ALA A 231 1.67 12.00 5.22
C ALA A 231 1.92 10.82 4.27
N CYS A 232 1.09 10.65 3.23
CA CYS A 232 1.15 9.52 2.31
C CYS A 232 1.45 9.89 0.87
N ARG A 233 2.02 11.04 0.61
CA ARG A 233 2.62 11.31 -0.70
C ARG A 233 3.88 10.46 -0.85
N VAL A 234 3.73 9.31 -1.45
CA VAL A 234 4.90 8.55 -1.93
C VAL A 234 5.62 9.40 -2.97
N PRO A 235 6.95 9.59 -2.85
CA PRO A 235 7.71 10.48 -3.75
C PRO A 235 7.63 10.14 -5.24
N TRP A 236 7.08 8.98 -5.59
CA TRP A 236 6.90 8.51 -6.97
C TRP A 236 5.45 8.57 -7.48
N ALA A 237 4.49 9.02 -6.69
CA ALA A 237 3.08 9.18 -7.09
C ALA A 237 2.78 10.58 -7.64
N THR A 238 3.72 11.18 -8.38
CA THR A 238 3.52 12.44 -9.14
C THR A 238 3.25 12.18 -10.60
#